data_8de8075ff4ae664cfd52fa43dd973f53
#
_entry.id   8de8075ff4ae664cfd52fa43dd973f53
#
_cell.length_a   1.000
_cell.length_b   1.000
_cell.length_c   1.000
_cell.angle_alpha   90.00
_cell.angle_beta   90.00
_cell.angle_gamma   90.00
#
_symmetry.space_group_name_H-M   'P 1'
#
loop_
_entity.id
_entity.type
_entity.pdbx_description
1 polymer ?
#
loop_
_entity_poly.entity_id
_entity_poly.type
_entity_poly.pdbx_seq_one_letter_code
_entity_poly.pdbx_strand_id
1 'polypeptide(L)'
;MKIEFDVKMTTAKMYDYMLYHTFRSFAGIMGEVVGIMLIACFFAAHKPLYLIAGIIVVFYLPISLYINAKKQVMLNPVFKETLHYTLDDEGISITVGENSDSQKWADMHKAVSSGKSIIIYTNKINACIFPKADLKEKLPDVIRMISTHMDPKRVTIRTMS
;
A
#
# COMPACT_ATOMS: atom_id res chain seq x y z
N MET A 1 -2.26 5.05 -25.44
CA MET A 1 -2.55 3.61 -25.13
C MET A 1 -3.55 3.56 -23.97
N LYS A 2 -4.58 2.69 -24.01
CA LYS A 2 -5.59 2.60 -22.94
C LYS A 2 -5.51 1.22 -22.27
N ILE A 3 -5.45 1.18 -20.95
CA ILE A 3 -5.40 -0.06 -20.17
C ILE A 3 -6.53 -0.02 -19.15
N GLU A 4 -7.37 -1.04 -19.15
CA GLU A 4 -8.50 -1.16 -18.22
C GLU A 4 -8.38 -2.43 -17.40
N PHE A 5 -8.69 -2.35 -16.11
CA PHE A 5 -8.74 -3.52 -15.22
C PHE A 5 -9.59 -3.25 -14.00
N ASP A 6 -10.07 -4.33 -13.42
CA ASP A 6 -10.92 -4.30 -12.26
C ASP A 6 -10.16 -4.72 -11.00
N VAL A 7 -10.40 -4.00 -9.91
CA VAL A 7 -9.85 -4.31 -8.60
C VAL A 7 -10.98 -4.45 -7.60
N LYS A 8 -11.13 -5.64 -7.03
CA LYS A 8 -11.96 -5.82 -5.85
C LYS A 8 -11.08 -5.74 -4.62
N MET A 9 -11.28 -4.68 -3.83
CA MET A 9 -10.50 -4.48 -2.63
C MET A 9 -10.87 -5.53 -1.56
N THR A 10 -9.86 -6.15 -0.97
CA THR A 10 -10.01 -7.11 0.12
C THR A 10 -9.20 -6.69 1.33
N THR A 11 -9.52 -7.23 2.51
CA THR A 11 -8.74 -6.97 3.73
C THR A 11 -7.26 -7.30 3.53
N ALA A 12 -6.93 -8.38 2.83
CA ALA A 12 -5.54 -8.78 2.58
C ALA A 12 -4.78 -7.77 1.69
N LYS A 13 -5.42 -7.26 0.64
CA LYS A 13 -4.84 -6.25 -0.25
C LYS A 13 -4.64 -4.91 0.45
N MET A 14 -5.64 -4.48 1.23
CA MET A 14 -5.56 -3.27 2.05
C MET A 14 -4.49 -3.41 3.14
N TYR A 15 -4.38 -4.55 3.78
CA TYR A 15 -3.38 -4.84 4.78
C TYR A 15 -1.96 -4.80 4.22
N ASP A 16 -1.72 -5.40 3.04
CA ASP A 16 -0.42 -5.31 2.34
C ASP A 16 -0.01 -3.86 2.08
N TYR A 17 -0.94 -3.03 1.60
CA TYR A 17 -0.71 -1.60 1.42
C TYR A 17 -0.36 -0.90 2.73
N MET A 18 -1.15 -1.13 3.79
CA MET A 18 -0.92 -0.50 5.09
C MET A 18 0.40 -0.90 5.72
N LEU A 19 0.78 -2.19 5.64
CA LEU A 19 2.09 -2.67 6.07
C LEU A 19 3.20 -1.94 5.33
N TYR A 20 3.14 -1.94 3.99
CA TYR A 20 4.15 -1.28 3.17
C TYR A 20 4.30 0.20 3.51
N HIS A 21 3.18 0.91 3.64
CA HIS A 21 3.15 2.35 3.96
C HIS A 21 3.73 2.62 5.35
N THR A 22 3.29 1.86 6.36
CA THR A 22 3.67 2.09 7.77
C THR A 22 5.11 1.70 8.03
N PHE A 23 5.58 0.53 7.56
CA PHE A 23 6.96 0.10 7.76
C PHE A 23 7.99 0.88 6.92
N ARG A 24 7.53 1.77 6.05
CA ARG A 24 8.37 2.76 5.36
C ARG A 24 8.29 4.16 5.98
N SER A 25 7.40 4.37 6.94
CA SER A 25 7.33 5.61 7.70
C SER A 25 8.34 5.60 8.85
N PHE A 26 8.85 6.77 9.21
CA PHE A 26 9.75 6.90 10.35
C PHE A 26 9.11 6.40 11.65
N ALA A 27 7.85 6.74 11.90
CA ALA A 27 7.13 6.32 13.09
C ALA A 27 6.95 4.79 13.19
N GLY A 28 6.65 4.11 12.07
CA GLY A 28 6.53 2.66 12.03
C GLY A 28 7.85 1.95 12.33
N ILE A 29 8.94 2.41 11.71
CA ILE A 29 10.29 1.86 11.96
C ILE A 29 10.70 2.07 13.42
N MET A 30 10.48 3.27 13.96
CA MET A 30 10.86 3.57 15.35
C MET A 30 10.07 2.72 16.35
N GLY A 31 8.79 2.46 16.11
CA GLY A 31 7.99 1.58 16.95
C GLY A 31 8.58 0.16 17.04
N GLU A 32 8.95 -0.42 15.89
CA GLU A 32 9.57 -1.74 15.84
C GLU A 32 10.94 -1.77 16.53
N VAL A 33 11.77 -0.74 16.30
CA VAL A 33 13.09 -0.62 16.95
C VAL A 33 12.95 -0.60 18.46
N VAL A 34 11.99 0.17 19.00
CA VAL A 34 11.73 0.20 20.47
C VAL A 34 11.31 -1.18 21.00
N GLY A 35 10.43 -1.88 20.29
CA GLY A 35 10.02 -3.22 20.67
C GLY A 35 11.18 -4.23 20.70
N ILE A 36 12.04 -4.20 19.66
CA ILE A 36 13.25 -5.05 19.60
C ILE A 36 14.22 -4.68 20.69
N MET A 37 14.43 -3.39 20.99
CA MET A 37 15.29 -2.96 22.08
C MET A 37 14.80 -3.45 23.44
N LEU A 38 13.51 -3.43 23.71
CA LEU A 38 12.92 -3.99 24.94
C LEU A 38 13.21 -5.48 25.05
N ILE A 39 13.07 -6.24 23.97
CA ILE A 39 13.42 -7.67 23.95
C ILE A 39 14.92 -7.86 24.24
N ALA A 40 15.79 -7.04 23.66
CA ALA A 40 17.23 -7.10 23.94
C ALA A 40 17.56 -6.77 25.42
N CYS A 41 16.86 -5.80 26.01
CA CYS A 41 17.00 -5.46 27.44
C CYS A 41 16.63 -6.63 28.36
N PHE A 42 15.71 -7.51 27.94
CA PHE A 42 15.42 -8.73 28.71
C PHE A 42 16.67 -9.60 28.87
N PHE A 43 17.46 -9.80 27.80
CA PHE A 43 18.67 -10.63 27.86
C PHE A 43 19.77 -10.01 28.75
N ALA A 44 19.80 -8.68 28.86
CA ALA A 44 20.78 -7.98 29.71
C ALA A 44 20.34 -7.91 31.18
N ALA A 45 19.06 -7.61 31.45
CA ALA A 45 18.54 -7.34 32.78
C ALA A 45 17.86 -8.56 33.43
N HIS A 46 17.55 -9.62 32.65
CA HIS A 46 16.83 -10.84 33.08
C HIS A 46 15.47 -10.57 33.74
N LYS A 47 14.83 -9.41 33.39
CA LYS A 47 13.51 -9.06 33.95
C LYS A 47 12.42 -9.39 32.94
N PRO A 48 11.48 -10.33 33.27
CA PRO A 48 10.42 -10.76 32.34
C PRO A 48 9.55 -9.63 31.78
N LEU A 49 9.43 -8.54 32.53
CA LEU A 49 8.65 -7.36 32.11
C LEU A 49 9.12 -6.79 30.77
N TYR A 50 10.44 -6.75 30.52
CA TYR A 50 10.98 -6.24 29.25
C TYR A 50 10.62 -7.14 28.08
N LEU A 51 10.63 -8.47 28.27
CA LEU A 51 10.23 -9.41 27.23
C LEU A 51 8.75 -9.25 26.88
N ILE A 52 7.89 -9.21 27.90
CA ILE A 52 6.43 -9.07 27.71
C ILE A 52 6.11 -7.75 26.99
N ALA A 53 6.69 -6.64 27.48
CA ALA A 53 6.49 -5.33 26.88
C ALA A 53 6.99 -5.28 25.43
N GLY A 54 8.17 -5.82 25.14
CA GLY A 54 8.74 -5.88 23.80
C GLY A 54 7.88 -6.68 22.83
N ILE A 55 7.40 -7.85 23.22
CA ILE A 55 6.47 -8.66 22.42
C ILE A 55 5.18 -7.89 22.12
N ILE A 56 4.59 -7.25 23.13
CA ILE A 56 3.37 -6.46 22.95
C ILE A 56 3.61 -5.35 21.91
N VAL A 57 4.72 -4.60 22.02
CA VAL A 57 5.04 -3.48 21.12
C VAL A 57 5.23 -3.98 19.68
N VAL A 58 6.01 -5.05 19.47
CA VAL A 58 6.28 -5.60 18.13
C VAL A 58 5.00 -6.11 17.45
N PHE A 59 4.13 -6.80 18.18
CA PHE A 59 2.90 -7.35 17.60
C PHE A 59 1.74 -6.35 17.53
N TYR A 60 1.79 -5.27 18.31
CA TYR A 60 0.72 -4.26 18.31
C TYR A 60 0.51 -3.64 16.94
N LEU A 61 1.58 -3.26 16.26
CA LEU A 61 1.50 -2.56 14.98
C LEU A 61 0.89 -3.45 13.87
N PRO A 62 1.40 -4.66 13.59
CA PRO A 62 0.79 -5.55 12.59
C PRO A 62 -0.68 -5.88 12.90
N ILE A 63 -1.02 -6.16 14.14
CA ILE A 63 -2.39 -6.50 14.55
C ILE A 63 -3.32 -5.29 14.36
N SER A 64 -2.89 -4.11 14.82
CA SER A 64 -3.65 -2.86 14.67
C SER A 64 -3.90 -2.53 13.19
N LEU A 65 -2.88 -2.68 12.34
CA LEU A 65 -3.01 -2.47 10.90
C LEU A 65 -3.99 -3.46 10.25
N TYR A 66 -3.99 -4.72 10.67
CA TYR A 66 -4.95 -5.71 10.17
C TYR A 66 -6.39 -5.34 10.53
N ILE A 67 -6.63 -4.95 11.79
CA ILE A 67 -7.94 -4.52 12.25
C ILE A 67 -8.41 -3.27 11.46
N ASN A 68 -7.51 -2.31 11.25
CA ASN A 68 -7.80 -1.10 10.50
C ASN A 68 -8.07 -1.39 9.02
N ALA A 69 -7.30 -2.28 8.38
CA ALA A 69 -7.55 -2.73 7.02
C ALA A 69 -8.93 -3.38 6.88
N LYS A 70 -9.29 -4.25 7.82
CA LYS A 70 -10.62 -4.88 7.86
C LYS A 70 -11.72 -3.85 8.02
N LYS A 71 -11.58 -2.91 8.95
CA LYS A 71 -12.54 -1.81 9.15
C LYS A 71 -12.71 -0.97 7.89
N GLN A 72 -11.62 -0.56 7.24
CA GLN A 72 -11.69 0.25 6.03
C GLN A 72 -12.45 -0.46 4.91
N VAL A 73 -12.14 -1.74 4.65
CA VAL A 73 -12.82 -2.50 3.59
C VAL A 73 -14.29 -2.74 3.90
N MET A 74 -14.65 -2.93 5.18
CA MET A 74 -16.03 -3.18 5.57
C MET A 74 -16.89 -1.90 5.64
N LEU A 75 -16.32 -0.79 6.07
CA LEU A 75 -17.07 0.44 6.36
C LEU A 75 -17.08 1.41 5.19
N ASN A 76 -16.05 1.41 4.35
CA ASN A 76 -15.98 2.31 3.20
C ASN A 76 -16.85 1.78 2.04
N PRO A 77 -17.90 2.52 1.63
CA PRO A 77 -18.77 2.11 0.53
C PRO A 77 -18.02 1.84 -0.77
N VAL A 78 -16.98 2.62 -1.06
CA VAL A 78 -16.15 2.50 -2.27
C VAL A 78 -15.53 1.11 -2.40
N PHE A 79 -15.15 0.47 -1.30
CA PHE A 79 -14.51 -0.85 -1.31
C PHE A 79 -15.49 -2.03 -1.30
N LYS A 80 -16.79 -1.76 -1.18
CA LYS A 80 -17.84 -2.78 -1.32
C LYS A 80 -18.09 -3.15 -2.78
N GLU A 81 -17.85 -2.20 -3.68
CA GLU A 81 -17.97 -2.37 -5.11
C GLU A 81 -16.61 -2.69 -5.76
N THR A 82 -16.66 -3.07 -7.03
CA THR A 82 -15.46 -3.26 -7.84
C THR A 82 -15.00 -1.89 -8.34
N LEU A 83 -13.71 -1.62 -8.13
CA LEU A 83 -13.05 -0.43 -8.63
C LEU A 83 -12.62 -0.69 -10.07
N HIS A 84 -13.21 0.00 -11.03
CA HIS A 84 -12.80 -0.06 -12.43
C HIS A 84 -11.76 1.03 -12.71
N TYR A 85 -10.55 0.62 -13.02
CA TYR A 85 -9.44 1.52 -13.33
C TYR A 85 -9.24 1.61 -14.84
N THR A 86 -9.11 2.83 -15.33
CA THR A 86 -8.68 3.14 -16.69
C THR A 86 -7.40 3.98 -16.63
N LEU A 87 -6.35 3.49 -17.27
CA LEU A 87 -5.09 4.22 -17.44
C LEU A 87 -4.96 4.59 -18.91
N ASP A 88 -4.73 5.86 -19.18
CA ASP A 88 -4.49 6.40 -20.53
C ASP A 88 -3.33 7.40 -20.54
N ASP A 89 -3.16 8.10 -21.67
CA ASP A 89 -2.05 9.05 -21.81
C ASP A 89 -2.26 10.35 -20.98
N GLU A 90 -3.47 10.61 -20.52
CA GLU A 90 -3.79 11.78 -19.68
C GLU A 90 -3.62 11.50 -18.18
N GLY A 91 -3.98 10.28 -17.72
CA GLY A 91 -3.95 9.98 -16.31
C GLY A 91 -4.54 8.64 -15.91
N ILE A 92 -5.06 8.60 -14.70
CA ILE A 92 -5.75 7.45 -14.09
C ILE A 92 -7.17 7.86 -13.76
N SER A 93 -8.12 7.13 -14.31
CA SER A 93 -9.54 7.26 -13.96
C SER A 93 -9.99 6.06 -13.15
N ILE A 94 -10.81 6.31 -12.12
CA ILE A 94 -11.39 5.28 -11.25
C ILE A 94 -12.90 5.44 -11.33
N THR A 95 -13.59 4.38 -11.68
CA THR A 95 -15.06 4.35 -11.67
C THR A 95 -15.54 3.35 -10.64
N VAL A 96 -16.48 3.78 -9.79
CA VAL A 96 -17.11 2.95 -8.75
C VAL A 96 -18.61 3.19 -8.79
N GLY A 97 -19.38 2.21 -9.26
CA GLY A 97 -20.80 2.40 -9.54
C GLY A 97 -21.02 3.53 -10.56
N GLU A 98 -21.77 4.55 -10.16
CA GLU A 98 -22.06 5.73 -10.99
C GLU A 98 -21.04 6.87 -10.83
N ASN A 99 -20.11 6.75 -9.84
CA ASN A 99 -19.13 7.79 -9.56
C ASN A 99 -17.84 7.53 -10.32
N SER A 100 -17.29 8.56 -10.93
CA SER A 100 -15.98 8.52 -11.58
C SER A 100 -15.12 9.67 -11.08
N ASP A 101 -13.85 9.37 -10.81
CA ASP A 101 -12.82 10.35 -10.47
C ASP A 101 -11.61 10.13 -11.38
N SER A 102 -10.96 11.22 -11.78
CA SER A 102 -9.80 11.15 -12.66
C SER A 102 -8.68 12.06 -12.17
N GLN A 103 -7.44 11.58 -12.31
CA GLN A 103 -6.25 12.32 -11.89
C GLN A 103 -5.17 12.24 -12.96
N LYS A 104 -4.58 13.39 -13.28
CA LYS A 104 -3.52 13.49 -14.30
C LYS A 104 -2.20 12.93 -13.80
N TRP A 105 -1.38 12.39 -14.70
CA TRP A 105 -0.04 11.88 -14.36
C TRP A 105 0.85 12.96 -13.71
N ALA A 106 0.72 14.20 -14.12
CA ALA A 106 1.49 15.32 -13.58
C ALA A 106 1.24 15.57 -12.09
N ASP A 107 0.02 15.26 -11.62
CA ASP A 107 -0.42 15.49 -10.24
C ASP A 107 -0.05 14.30 -9.31
N MET A 108 0.42 13.18 -9.88
CA MET A 108 0.83 12.02 -9.10
C MET A 108 2.09 12.31 -8.29
N HIS A 109 2.05 11.98 -7.00
CA HIS A 109 3.16 12.24 -6.10
C HIS A 109 4.33 11.27 -6.30
N LYS A 110 4.06 9.97 -6.31
CA LYS A 110 5.05 8.89 -6.54
C LYS A 110 4.39 7.57 -6.86
N ALA A 111 5.10 6.70 -7.55
CA ALA A 111 4.72 5.32 -7.81
C ALA A 111 5.76 4.35 -7.23
N VAL A 112 5.29 3.36 -6.47
CA VAL A 112 6.15 2.37 -5.81
C VAL A 112 5.58 0.96 -5.98
N SER A 113 6.40 -0.05 -5.75
CA SER A 113 5.99 -1.46 -5.75
C SER A 113 6.20 -2.08 -4.39
N SER A 114 5.15 -2.66 -3.81
CA SER A 114 5.26 -3.63 -2.73
C SER A 114 5.50 -5.05 -3.28
N GLY A 115 5.61 -6.03 -2.40
CA GLY A 115 5.66 -7.44 -2.82
C GLY A 115 4.45 -7.86 -3.66
N LYS A 116 3.25 -7.36 -3.33
CA LYS A 116 1.98 -7.82 -3.91
C LYS A 116 1.24 -6.77 -4.74
N SER A 117 1.61 -5.48 -4.66
CA SER A 117 0.87 -4.40 -5.30
C SER A 117 1.77 -3.35 -5.91
N ILE A 118 1.29 -2.66 -6.96
CA ILE A 118 1.79 -1.35 -7.38
C ILE A 118 0.93 -0.30 -6.67
N ILE A 119 1.57 0.70 -6.10
CA ILE A 119 0.93 1.76 -5.31
C ILE A 119 1.29 3.09 -5.93
N ILE A 120 0.30 3.84 -6.41
CA ILE A 120 0.49 5.17 -6.97
C ILE A 120 -0.11 6.17 -6.00
N TYR A 121 0.75 6.94 -5.35
CA TYR A 121 0.33 7.99 -4.44
C TYR A 121 -0.12 9.22 -5.22
N THR A 122 -1.36 9.61 -5.04
CA THR A 122 -1.92 10.84 -5.60
C THR A 122 -1.56 12.06 -4.75
N ASN A 123 -1.38 11.82 -3.44
CA ASN A 123 -0.86 12.80 -2.49
C ASN A 123 -0.14 12.06 -1.35
N LYS A 124 0.16 12.75 -0.23
CA LYS A 124 0.85 12.15 0.93
C LYS A 124 0.03 11.06 1.65
N ILE A 125 -1.29 11.03 1.46
CA ILE A 125 -2.22 10.19 2.22
C ILE A 125 -2.96 9.22 1.31
N ASN A 126 -3.41 9.69 0.13
CA ASN A 126 -4.23 8.91 -0.79
C ASN A 126 -3.38 8.18 -1.82
N ALA A 127 -3.78 6.97 -2.15
CA ALA A 127 -3.11 6.15 -3.14
C ALA A 127 -4.09 5.25 -3.91
N CYS A 128 -3.81 5.06 -5.20
CA CYS A 128 -4.39 3.99 -6.00
C CYS A 128 -3.58 2.72 -5.77
N ILE A 129 -4.25 1.64 -5.46
CA ILE A 129 -3.64 0.34 -5.16
C ILE A 129 -3.98 -0.63 -6.28
N PHE A 130 -2.96 -1.11 -6.99
CA PHE A 130 -3.09 -2.07 -8.07
C PHE A 130 -2.49 -3.40 -7.66
N PRO A 131 -3.28 -4.35 -7.16
CA PRO A 131 -2.78 -5.66 -6.81
C PRO A 131 -2.26 -6.39 -8.05
N LYS A 132 -1.02 -6.88 -8.00
CA LYS A 132 -0.38 -7.56 -9.14
C LYS A 132 -1.16 -8.79 -9.61
N ALA A 133 -1.84 -9.47 -8.66
CA ALA A 133 -2.70 -10.61 -8.98
C ALA A 133 -3.92 -10.24 -9.83
N ASP A 134 -4.44 -9.01 -9.72
CA ASP A 134 -5.57 -8.54 -10.51
C ASP A 134 -5.10 -8.04 -11.89
N LEU A 135 -3.90 -7.51 -11.98
CA LEU A 135 -3.31 -7.02 -13.24
C LEU A 135 -2.96 -8.16 -14.20
N LYS A 136 -2.51 -9.32 -13.70
CA LYS A 136 -2.12 -10.49 -14.49
C LYS A 136 -1.16 -10.12 -15.65
N GLU A 137 -1.58 -10.41 -16.89
CA GLU A 137 -0.83 -10.13 -18.11
C GLU A 137 -0.66 -8.64 -18.41
N LYS A 138 -1.52 -7.78 -17.84
CA LYS A 138 -1.46 -6.31 -18.02
C LYS A 138 -0.37 -5.66 -17.17
N LEU A 139 0.23 -6.39 -16.22
CA LEU A 139 1.24 -5.86 -15.29
C LEU A 139 2.42 -5.16 -16.00
N PRO A 140 3.05 -5.73 -17.05
CA PRO A 140 4.15 -5.06 -17.76
C PRO A 140 3.70 -3.77 -18.44
N ASP A 141 2.50 -3.76 -19.03
CA ASP A 141 1.96 -2.59 -19.72
C ASP A 141 1.62 -1.47 -18.74
N VAL A 142 1.05 -1.81 -17.57
CA VAL A 142 0.81 -0.84 -16.49
C VAL A 142 2.11 -0.22 -16.00
N ILE A 143 3.16 -1.03 -15.79
CA ILE A 143 4.47 -0.53 -15.36
C ILE A 143 5.06 0.39 -16.43
N ARG A 144 4.97 0.02 -17.71
CA ARG A 144 5.45 0.83 -18.82
C ARG A 144 4.71 2.15 -18.89
N MET A 145 3.36 2.16 -18.79
CA MET A 145 2.54 3.36 -18.78
C MET A 145 2.98 4.33 -17.66
N ILE A 146 3.09 3.84 -16.43
CA ILE A 146 3.55 4.63 -15.29
C ILE A 146 4.95 5.22 -15.54
N SER A 147 5.89 4.39 -16.01
CA SER A 147 7.27 4.81 -16.24
C SER A 147 7.42 5.80 -17.39
N THR A 148 6.50 5.79 -18.35
CA THR A 148 6.51 6.72 -19.49
C THR A 148 5.96 8.10 -19.11
N HIS A 149 4.92 8.16 -18.25
CA HIS A 149 4.20 9.39 -17.95
C HIS A 149 4.59 10.06 -16.63
N MET A 150 5.29 9.33 -15.73
CA MET A 150 5.77 9.89 -14.46
C MET A 150 7.28 10.15 -14.50
N ASP A 151 7.73 11.18 -13.76
CA ASP A 151 9.16 11.45 -13.58
C ASP A 151 9.88 10.22 -13.01
N PRO A 152 10.97 9.74 -13.63
CA PRO A 152 11.74 8.59 -13.14
C PRO A 152 12.18 8.70 -11.69
N LYS A 153 12.41 9.91 -11.17
CA LYS A 153 12.75 10.15 -9.76
C LYS A 153 11.60 9.84 -8.80
N ARG A 154 10.36 9.81 -9.29
CA ARG A 154 9.15 9.52 -8.53
C ARG A 154 8.68 8.07 -8.69
N VAL A 155 9.34 7.28 -9.55
CA VAL A 155 8.97 5.89 -9.84
C VAL A 155 10.00 4.95 -9.22
N THR A 156 9.57 4.16 -8.24
CA THR A 156 10.40 3.12 -7.60
C THR A 156 9.67 1.77 -7.70
N ILE A 157 9.45 1.34 -8.93
CA ILE A 157 8.82 0.05 -9.23
C ILE A 157 9.92 -0.96 -9.54
N ARG A 158 10.03 -2.01 -8.70
CA ARG A 158 10.93 -3.14 -9.01
C ARG A 158 10.22 -4.05 -10.00
N THR A 159 10.71 -4.10 -11.22
CA THR A 159 10.43 -5.19 -12.15
C THR A 159 11.06 -6.46 -11.58
N MET A 160 10.26 -7.47 -11.26
CA MET A 160 10.83 -8.79 -11.05
C MET A 160 11.35 -9.29 -12.40
N SER A 161 12.66 -9.32 -12.53
CA SER A 161 13.35 -10.09 -13.58
C SER A 161 13.23 -11.56 -13.27
#